data_862451f4be4f7f6264bf6cf856635545
#
_entry.id   862451f4be4f7f6264bf6cf856635545
#
_cell.length_a   1.000
_cell.length_b   1.000
_cell.length_c   1.000
_cell.angle_alpha   90.00
_cell.angle_beta   90.00
_cell.angle_gamma   90.00
#
_symmetry.space_group_name_H-M   'P 1'
#
loop_
_entity.id
_entity.type
_entity.pdbx_description
1 polymer ?
#
loop_
_entity_poly.entity_id
_entity_poly.type
_entity_poly.pdbx_seq_one_letter_code
_entity_poly.pdbx_strand_id
1 'polypeptide(L)'
;ILLKNGKIYDGTGADAFLGNILVRGDRIEKIGEGLICDGAQVIDLQGLSVSSGFMDAHSHNDWFAIRKDPRPFFEPFIRQGITSFITGNCGLSATGFTPDTPYLDKIGGGLFGYRGDETSVYPSAGALLDAADGRSPCNIAVLVGHCSARAGITGFDGRDLTPAEEEQMLGAMEKSLKEGACGVSLGLMYEPGLYVSIEELKKVARLAERYDLPMTVHPRACSAVSMTYPLLGRPPLLRALDELVEITRGTRMKLQYSHAIFVGRRSFRCKDELKEIIY
;
A
#
# COMPACT_ATOMS: atom_id res chain seq x y z
N ILE A 1 -21.11 2.06 -24.81
CA ILE A 1 -22.12 1.47 -23.93
C ILE A 1 -22.91 2.60 -23.29
N LEU A 2 -24.24 2.47 -23.23
CA LEU A 2 -25.10 3.40 -22.52
C LEU A 2 -25.78 2.67 -21.35
N LEU A 3 -25.39 3.03 -20.13
CA LEU A 3 -26.04 2.57 -18.91
C LEU A 3 -27.23 3.49 -18.63
N LYS A 4 -28.45 2.95 -18.58
CA LYS A 4 -29.68 3.72 -18.35
C LYS A 4 -30.29 3.43 -17.00
N ASN A 5 -31.05 4.42 -16.50
CA ASN A 5 -31.89 4.26 -15.31
C ASN A 5 -31.13 3.84 -14.06
N GLY A 6 -29.91 4.35 -13.88
CA GLY A 6 -29.10 4.06 -12.68
C GLY A 6 -29.30 5.11 -11.59
N LYS A 7 -29.21 4.72 -10.32
CA LYS A 7 -29.02 5.63 -9.19
C LYS A 7 -27.53 5.89 -9.03
N ILE A 8 -27.06 7.07 -9.46
CA ILE A 8 -25.66 7.39 -9.64
C ILE A 8 -25.10 8.06 -8.38
N TYR A 9 -24.00 7.50 -7.89
CA TYR A 9 -23.14 8.04 -6.84
C TYR A 9 -21.82 8.48 -7.51
N ASP A 10 -21.69 9.77 -7.78
CA ASP A 10 -20.59 10.31 -8.60
C ASP A 10 -19.27 10.58 -7.82
N GLY A 11 -19.29 10.37 -6.50
CA GLY A 11 -18.11 10.56 -5.64
C GLY A 11 -17.87 12.01 -5.20
N THR A 12 -18.73 12.97 -5.56
CA THR A 12 -18.59 14.38 -5.16
C THR A 12 -19.00 14.66 -3.71
N GLY A 13 -19.68 13.70 -3.08
CA GLY A 13 -20.28 13.87 -1.75
C GLY A 13 -21.71 14.44 -1.81
N ALA A 14 -22.22 14.76 -2.99
CA ALA A 14 -23.61 15.14 -3.18
C ALA A 14 -24.55 13.91 -3.12
N ASP A 15 -25.85 14.18 -2.96
CA ASP A 15 -26.86 13.14 -2.99
C ASP A 15 -26.87 12.40 -4.34
N ALA A 16 -27.12 11.09 -4.30
CA ALA A 16 -27.25 10.30 -5.51
C ALA A 16 -28.48 10.73 -6.31
N PHE A 17 -28.34 10.72 -7.63
CA PHE A 17 -29.41 11.10 -8.57
C PHE A 17 -29.71 9.99 -9.58
N LEU A 18 -30.91 10.00 -10.15
CA LEU A 18 -31.25 9.09 -11.24
C LEU A 18 -30.68 9.64 -12.56
N GLY A 19 -30.07 8.77 -13.34
CA GLY A 19 -29.47 9.22 -14.60
C GLY A 19 -28.92 8.07 -15.45
N ASN A 20 -28.25 8.47 -16.51
CA ASN A 20 -27.62 7.59 -17.48
C ASN A 20 -26.12 7.89 -17.55
N ILE A 21 -25.32 6.88 -17.92
CA ILE A 21 -23.87 7.01 -18.12
C ILE A 21 -23.53 6.52 -19.52
N LEU A 22 -22.92 7.39 -20.31
CA LEU A 22 -22.34 7.02 -21.60
C LEU A 22 -20.86 6.70 -21.43
N VAL A 23 -20.49 5.47 -21.79
CA VAL A 23 -19.11 4.98 -21.81
C VAL A 23 -18.67 4.78 -23.24
N ARG A 24 -17.52 5.38 -23.60
CA ARG A 24 -16.88 5.18 -24.91
C ARG A 24 -15.45 4.70 -24.72
N GLY A 25 -15.18 3.50 -25.25
CA GLY A 25 -13.90 2.82 -24.97
C GLY A 25 -13.70 2.58 -23.48
N ASP A 26 -12.64 3.13 -22.91
CA ASP A 26 -12.25 3.05 -21.50
C ASP A 26 -12.64 4.28 -20.67
N ARG A 27 -13.45 5.21 -21.24
CA ARG A 27 -13.78 6.49 -20.61
C ARG A 27 -15.28 6.66 -20.40
N ILE A 28 -15.63 7.28 -19.26
CA ILE A 28 -16.95 7.87 -19.07
C ILE A 28 -16.98 9.17 -19.87
N GLU A 29 -17.76 9.17 -20.95
CA GLU A 29 -17.89 10.33 -21.84
C GLU A 29 -18.85 11.36 -21.26
N LYS A 30 -19.98 10.90 -20.71
CA LYS A 30 -21.02 11.78 -20.19
C LYS A 30 -21.85 11.09 -19.11
N ILE A 31 -22.27 11.88 -18.12
CA ILE A 31 -23.25 11.48 -17.10
C ILE A 31 -24.35 12.51 -17.11
N GLY A 32 -25.62 12.09 -17.04
CA GLY A 32 -26.79 12.97 -16.95
C GLY A 32 -28.09 12.28 -17.30
N GLU A 33 -29.18 13.01 -17.13
CA GLU A 33 -30.51 12.55 -17.49
C GLU A 33 -30.71 12.56 -19.01
N GLY A 34 -31.59 11.69 -19.53
CA GLY A 34 -32.04 11.72 -20.90
C GLY A 34 -30.95 11.48 -21.96
N LEU A 35 -29.77 10.96 -21.62
CA LEU A 35 -28.74 10.69 -22.60
C LEU A 35 -29.20 9.63 -23.60
N ILE A 36 -29.03 9.94 -24.89
CA ILE A 36 -29.31 9.07 -26.04
C ILE A 36 -27.96 8.93 -26.81
N CYS A 37 -27.68 7.76 -27.29
CA CYS A 37 -26.57 7.50 -28.19
C CYS A 37 -26.97 6.42 -29.19
N ASP A 38 -27.19 6.83 -30.44
CA ASP A 38 -27.57 5.90 -31.50
C ASP A 38 -26.45 4.88 -31.76
N GLY A 39 -26.85 3.62 -31.88
CA GLY A 39 -25.93 2.51 -32.10
C GLY A 39 -25.15 2.05 -30.84
N ALA A 40 -25.35 2.67 -29.68
CA ALA A 40 -24.74 2.19 -28.44
C ALA A 40 -25.41 0.90 -27.94
N GLN A 41 -24.61 -0.02 -27.38
CA GLN A 41 -25.14 -1.10 -26.57
C GLN A 41 -25.81 -0.49 -25.32
N VAL A 42 -27.11 -0.72 -25.14
CA VAL A 42 -27.85 -0.22 -23.98
C VAL A 42 -27.95 -1.30 -22.90
N ILE A 43 -27.62 -0.93 -21.65
CA ILE A 43 -27.84 -1.74 -20.46
C ILE A 43 -28.80 -0.97 -19.55
N ASP A 44 -29.99 -1.49 -19.33
CA ASP A 44 -30.93 -0.92 -18.38
C ASP A 44 -30.64 -1.39 -16.97
N LEU A 45 -30.29 -0.48 -16.10
CA LEU A 45 -29.90 -0.74 -14.71
C LEU A 45 -31.11 -0.88 -13.78
N GLN A 46 -32.32 -0.53 -14.24
CA GLN A 46 -33.55 -0.72 -13.46
C GLN A 46 -33.51 -0.12 -12.05
N GLY A 47 -32.85 1.02 -11.89
CA GLY A 47 -32.68 1.68 -10.59
C GLY A 47 -31.54 1.14 -9.72
N LEU A 48 -30.72 0.23 -10.21
CA LEU A 48 -29.53 -0.21 -9.49
C LEU A 48 -28.58 0.95 -9.20
N SER A 49 -27.92 0.88 -8.06
CA SER A 49 -26.89 1.85 -7.69
C SER A 49 -25.63 1.68 -8.53
N VAL A 50 -25.07 2.78 -8.98
CA VAL A 50 -23.82 2.83 -9.73
C VAL A 50 -22.86 3.79 -9.05
N SER A 51 -21.64 3.35 -8.82
CA SER A 51 -20.54 4.17 -8.33
C SER A 51 -19.26 3.85 -9.09
N SER A 52 -18.20 4.64 -8.89
CA SER A 52 -16.86 4.19 -9.23
C SER A 52 -16.53 2.90 -8.47
N GLY A 53 -15.63 2.09 -9.02
CA GLY A 53 -15.10 0.93 -8.30
C GLY A 53 -14.39 1.35 -7.02
N PHE A 54 -14.46 0.49 -6.00
CA PHE A 54 -13.80 0.77 -4.71
C PHE A 54 -12.29 0.61 -4.84
N MET A 55 -11.57 1.40 -4.04
CA MET A 55 -10.13 1.31 -3.90
C MET A 55 -9.78 0.72 -2.53
N ASP A 56 -9.03 -0.38 -2.51
CA ASP A 56 -8.43 -0.88 -1.29
C ASP A 56 -7.08 -0.17 -1.08
N ALA A 57 -7.01 0.68 -0.06
CA ALA A 57 -5.84 1.51 0.23
C ALA A 57 -4.76 0.75 1.03
N HIS A 58 -5.00 -0.50 1.44
CA HIS A 58 -4.04 -1.27 2.21
C HIS A 58 -4.04 -2.75 1.82
N SER A 59 -3.15 -3.12 0.92
CA SER A 59 -3.05 -4.50 0.44
C SER A 59 -1.61 -4.95 0.23
N HIS A 60 -1.44 -6.25 -0.09
CA HIS A 60 -0.20 -6.90 -0.47
C HIS A 60 -0.36 -7.62 -1.83
N ASN A 61 -1.24 -7.10 -2.67
CA ASN A 61 -1.63 -7.74 -3.92
C ASN A 61 -0.58 -7.59 -5.04
N ASP A 62 0.47 -6.79 -4.86
CA ASP A 62 1.64 -6.76 -5.74
C ASP A 62 2.26 -8.16 -5.92
N TRP A 63 2.37 -8.94 -4.85
CA TRP A 63 2.87 -10.32 -4.89
C TRP A 63 2.02 -11.28 -5.72
N PHE A 64 0.75 -10.96 -5.90
CA PHE A 64 -0.20 -11.77 -6.68
C PHE A 64 -0.40 -11.25 -8.10
N ALA A 65 -0.26 -9.93 -8.30
CA ALA A 65 -0.39 -9.29 -9.61
C ALA A 65 0.66 -9.75 -10.63
N ILE A 66 1.86 -10.10 -10.14
CA ILE A 66 2.98 -10.56 -10.95
C ILE A 66 2.98 -12.08 -11.21
N ARG A 67 2.01 -12.81 -10.70
CA ARG A 67 1.90 -14.26 -10.93
C ARG A 67 1.51 -14.54 -12.39
N LYS A 68 1.84 -15.75 -12.88
CA LYS A 68 1.51 -16.18 -14.24
C LYS A 68 0.01 -16.06 -14.55
N ASP A 69 -0.84 -16.43 -13.59
CA ASP A 69 -2.29 -16.22 -13.65
C ASP A 69 -2.73 -15.47 -12.38
N PRO A 70 -2.88 -14.15 -12.43
CA PRO A 70 -3.28 -13.35 -11.28
C PRO A 70 -4.79 -13.39 -11.02
N ARG A 71 -5.62 -13.70 -12.02
CA ARG A 71 -7.08 -13.58 -11.94
C ARG A 71 -7.73 -14.28 -10.75
N PRO A 72 -7.39 -15.53 -10.39
CA PRO A 72 -8.00 -16.21 -9.25
C PRO A 72 -7.81 -15.49 -7.92
N PHE A 73 -6.71 -14.75 -7.77
CA PHE A 73 -6.41 -14.00 -6.55
C PHE A 73 -7.22 -12.71 -6.43
N PHE A 74 -7.58 -12.10 -7.56
CA PHE A 74 -8.31 -10.83 -7.61
C PHE A 74 -9.83 -11.00 -7.71
N GLU A 75 -10.32 -12.13 -8.19
CA GLU A 75 -11.75 -12.36 -8.41
C GLU A 75 -12.61 -12.13 -7.13
N PRO A 76 -12.21 -12.56 -5.91
CA PRO A 76 -12.97 -12.29 -4.69
C PRO A 76 -13.15 -10.79 -4.40
N PHE A 77 -12.17 -9.96 -4.76
CA PHE A 77 -12.19 -8.51 -4.59
C PHE A 77 -13.07 -7.85 -5.65
N ILE A 78 -12.94 -8.26 -6.91
CA ILE A 78 -13.75 -7.75 -8.03
C ILE A 78 -15.24 -8.03 -7.76
N ARG A 79 -15.58 -9.20 -7.24
CA ARG A 79 -16.97 -9.56 -6.86
C ARG A 79 -17.53 -8.67 -5.75
N GLN A 80 -16.69 -7.97 -5.00
CA GLN A 80 -17.06 -6.98 -3.99
C GLN A 80 -17.02 -5.54 -4.53
N GLY A 81 -16.73 -5.34 -5.82
CA GLY A 81 -16.65 -4.03 -6.46
C GLY A 81 -15.30 -3.33 -6.27
N ILE A 82 -14.27 -4.01 -5.76
CA ILE A 82 -12.92 -3.45 -5.65
C ILE A 82 -12.22 -3.57 -7.00
N THR A 83 -11.80 -2.44 -7.56
CA THR A 83 -11.19 -2.35 -8.89
C THR A 83 -9.78 -1.78 -8.85
N SER A 84 -9.34 -1.28 -7.71
CA SER A 84 -8.03 -0.64 -7.54
C SER A 84 -7.42 -0.99 -6.19
N PHE A 85 -6.09 -1.12 -6.15
CA PHE A 85 -5.33 -1.43 -4.94
C PHE A 85 -4.17 -0.47 -4.77
N ILE A 86 -3.94 0.00 -3.53
CA ILE A 86 -2.64 0.49 -3.08
C ILE A 86 -1.97 -0.67 -2.35
N THR A 87 -0.85 -1.13 -2.88
CA THR A 87 -0.16 -2.35 -2.44
C THR A 87 1.28 -2.08 -2.04
N GLY A 88 2.03 -3.09 -1.59
CA GLY A 88 3.38 -2.91 -1.05
C GLY A 88 3.39 -2.33 0.36
N ASN A 89 2.30 -2.49 1.11
CA ASN A 89 2.16 -1.99 2.47
C ASN A 89 3.05 -2.72 3.48
N CYS A 90 3.10 -2.20 4.70
CA CYS A 90 3.81 -2.80 5.84
C CYS A 90 5.30 -3.04 5.61
N GLY A 91 5.94 -2.23 4.78
CA GLY A 91 7.36 -2.39 4.45
C GLY A 91 7.67 -3.57 3.52
N LEU A 92 6.66 -4.30 3.07
CA LEU A 92 6.79 -5.53 2.29
C LEU A 92 6.22 -5.33 0.89
N SER A 93 7.09 -5.09 -0.08
CA SER A 93 6.72 -4.95 -1.50
C SER A 93 7.45 -5.97 -2.36
N ALA A 94 6.84 -6.33 -3.47
CA ALA A 94 7.45 -7.18 -4.51
C ALA A 94 8.48 -6.40 -5.37
N THR A 95 8.92 -5.25 -4.89
CA THR A 95 9.86 -4.35 -5.59
C THR A 95 10.66 -3.49 -4.59
N GLY A 96 11.66 -2.74 -5.08
CA GLY A 96 12.42 -1.78 -4.28
C GLY A 96 13.69 -2.35 -3.67
N PHE A 97 14.20 -3.44 -4.18
CA PHE A 97 15.44 -4.10 -3.74
C PHE A 97 16.49 -4.14 -4.84
N THR A 98 17.71 -4.58 -4.51
CA THR A 98 18.80 -4.69 -5.47
C THR A 98 18.60 -5.89 -6.42
N PRO A 99 18.85 -5.74 -7.73
CA PRO A 99 18.58 -6.80 -8.71
C PRO A 99 19.25 -8.13 -8.42
N ASP A 100 20.48 -8.09 -7.94
CA ASP A 100 21.34 -9.28 -7.76
C ASP A 100 21.36 -9.76 -6.29
N THR A 101 20.30 -9.44 -5.53
CA THR A 101 20.23 -9.86 -4.12
C THR A 101 20.19 -11.38 -3.98
N PRO A 102 21.00 -11.98 -3.07
CA PRO A 102 20.90 -13.39 -2.74
C PRO A 102 19.73 -13.71 -1.79
N TYR A 103 18.94 -12.71 -1.38
CA TYR A 103 17.92 -12.82 -0.33
C TYR A 103 16.48 -12.78 -0.86
N LEU A 104 16.23 -13.16 -2.11
CA LEU A 104 14.89 -13.16 -2.71
C LEU A 104 13.88 -14.00 -1.90
N ASP A 105 14.33 -15.14 -1.37
CA ASP A 105 13.55 -16.00 -0.48
C ASP A 105 13.13 -15.31 0.82
N LYS A 106 13.94 -14.37 1.32
CA LYS A 106 13.63 -13.58 2.51
C LYS A 106 12.66 -12.45 2.22
N ILE A 107 12.74 -11.85 1.04
CA ILE A 107 11.89 -10.72 0.65
C ILE A 107 10.42 -11.14 0.56
N GLY A 108 10.11 -12.29 -0.01
CA GLY A 108 8.74 -12.74 -0.28
C GLY A 108 8.31 -14.05 0.35
N GLY A 109 9.25 -14.84 0.87
CA GLY A 109 9.02 -16.26 1.15
C GLY A 109 8.07 -16.57 2.31
N GLY A 110 8.16 -15.84 3.40
CA GLY A 110 7.44 -16.19 4.63
C GLY A 110 5.95 -15.88 4.62
N LEU A 111 5.58 -14.67 4.20
CA LEU A 111 4.21 -14.15 4.28
C LEU A 111 3.40 -14.36 3.00
N PHE A 112 4.04 -14.33 1.82
CA PHE A 112 3.33 -14.28 0.55
C PHE A 112 3.50 -15.54 -0.29
N GLY A 113 4.15 -16.57 0.26
CA GLY A 113 4.33 -17.86 -0.40
C GLY A 113 5.12 -17.73 -1.72
N TYR A 114 6.14 -16.84 -1.75
CA TYR A 114 7.04 -16.74 -2.88
C TYR A 114 7.68 -18.10 -3.17
N ARG A 115 7.55 -18.53 -4.41
CA ARG A 115 8.24 -19.71 -4.94
C ARG A 115 8.97 -19.26 -6.19
N GLY A 116 10.28 -19.40 -6.20
CA GLY A 116 11.15 -18.84 -7.22
C GLY A 116 10.84 -19.24 -8.68
N ASP A 117 10.11 -20.35 -8.85
CA ASP A 117 9.68 -20.88 -10.16
C ASP A 117 8.32 -20.29 -10.63
N GLU A 118 7.53 -19.74 -9.71
CA GLU A 118 6.18 -19.24 -10.02
C GLU A 118 6.08 -17.72 -10.11
N THR A 119 7.08 -17.00 -9.61
CA THR A 119 7.00 -15.55 -9.45
C THR A 119 8.28 -14.90 -9.97
N SER A 120 8.17 -14.12 -11.04
CA SER A 120 9.24 -13.22 -11.44
C SER A 120 9.37 -12.10 -10.40
N VAL A 121 10.60 -11.68 -10.12
CA VAL A 121 10.87 -10.55 -9.22
C VAL A 121 11.25 -9.33 -10.04
N TYR A 122 10.73 -8.20 -9.61
CA TYR A 122 10.92 -6.93 -10.29
C TYR A 122 11.61 -5.96 -9.32
N PRO A 123 12.90 -5.70 -9.48
CA PRO A 123 13.67 -4.93 -8.50
C PRO A 123 13.22 -3.48 -8.39
N SER A 124 12.54 -2.93 -9.39
CA SER A 124 12.02 -1.56 -9.36
C SER A 124 10.52 -1.48 -9.60
N ALA A 125 9.90 -0.38 -9.15
CA ALA A 125 8.47 -0.18 -9.28
C ALA A 125 8.04 -0.11 -10.76
N GLY A 126 8.81 0.55 -11.62
CA GLY A 126 8.53 0.62 -13.05
C GLY A 126 8.49 -0.77 -13.68
N ALA A 127 9.49 -1.59 -13.41
CA ALA A 127 9.55 -2.95 -13.94
C ALA A 127 8.36 -3.82 -13.46
N LEU A 128 7.92 -3.64 -12.21
CA LEU A 128 6.75 -4.34 -11.67
C LEU A 128 5.46 -3.85 -12.35
N LEU A 129 5.28 -2.53 -12.46
CA LEU A 129 4.09 -1.93 -13.06
C LEU A 129 3.97 -2.31 -14.54
N ASP A 130 5.07 -2.26 -15.30
CA ASP A 130 5.13 -2.69 -16.70
C ASP A 130 4.76 -4.18 -16.85
N ALA A 131 5.25 -5.02 -15.94
CA ALA A 131 4.92 -6.45 -15.96
C ALA A 131 3.47 -6.75 -15.55
N ALA A 132 2.83 -5.90 -14.75
CA ALA A 132 1.44 -6.03 -14.33
C ALA A 132 0.47 -5.43 -15.36
N ASP A 133 0.93 -4.52 -16.22
CA ASP A 133 0.09 -3.84 -17.21
C ASP A 133 -0.54 -4.84 -18.18
N GLY A 134 -1.85 -4.69 -18.40
CA GLY A 134 -2.66 -5.60 -19.22
C GLY A 134 -2.80 -7.04 -18.67
N ARG A 135 -2.16 -7.38 -17.53
CA ARG A 135 -2.24 -8.71 -16.89
C ARG A 135 -3.03 -8.67 -15.59
N SER A 136 -2.80 -7.67 -14.76
CA SER A 136 -3.56 -7.51 -13.54
C SER A 136 -5.03 -7.20 -13.87
N PRO A 137 -5.99 -7.93 -13.28
CA PRO A 137 -7.41 -7.65 -13.51
C PRO A 137 -7.93 -6.40 -12.76
N CYS A 138 -7.10 -5.78 -11.93
CA CYS A 138 -7.37 -4.56 -11.19
C CYS A 138 -6.24 -3.55 -11.39
N ASN A 139 -6.53 -2.28 -11.22
CA ASN A 139 -5.51 -1.23 -11.19
C ASN A 139 -4.65 -1.39 -9.93
N ILE A 140 -3.35 -1.12 -10.05
CA ILE A 140 -2.40 -1.20 -8.95
C ILE A 140 -1.61 0.10 -8.85
N ALA A 141 -1.45 0.59 -7.61
CA ALA A 141 -0.44 1.57 -7.24
C ALA A 141 0.45 0.92 -6.17
N VAL A 142 1.76 0.95 -6.34
CA VAL A 142 2.70 0.25 -5.46
C VAL A 142 3.48 1.21 -4.57
N LEU A 143 3.54 0.90 -3.28
CA LEU A 143 4.47 1.51 -2.33
C LEU A 143 5.79 0.74 -2.37
N VAL A 144 6.92 1.43 -2.26
CA VAL A 144 8.20 0.75 -2.07
C VAL A 144 8.39 0.42 -0.60
N GLY A 145 8.55 -0.88 -0.30
CA GLY A 145 8.68 -1.40 1.06
C GLY A 145 10.11 -1.30 1.60
N HIS A 146 10.29 -0.60 2.71
CA HIS A 146 11.58 -0.50 3.37
C HIS A 146 12.13 -1.88 3.82
N CYS A 147 11.26 -2.75 4.37
CA CYS A 147 11.70 -4.10 4.78
C CYS A 147 12.19 -4.92 3.59
N SER A 148 11.52 -4.84 2.44
CA SER A 148 11.96 -5.51 1.21
C SER A 148 13.29 -4.94 0.71
N ALA A 149 13.45 -3.61 0.71
CA ALA A 149 14.70 -2.96 0.31
C ALA A 149 15.86 -3.36 1.22
N ARG A 150 15.64 -3.32 2.55
CA ARG A 150 16.63 -3.70 3.54
C ARG A 150 16.98 -5.21 3.48
N ALA A 151 15.97 -6.07 3.38
CA ALA A 151 16.17 -7.50 3.23
C ALA A 151 16.96 -7.84 1.96
N GLY A 152 16.83 -7.04 0.92
CA GLY A 152 17.63 -7.16 -0.29
C GLY A 152 19.13 -6.92 -0.08
N ILE A 153 19.53 -6.27 1.02
CA ILE A 153 20.94 -5.98 1.36
C ILE A 153 21.50 -7.00 2.35
N THR A 154 20.78 -7.27 3.45
CA THR A 154 21.29 -8.05 4.58
C THR A 154 20.45 -9.28 4.94
N GLY A 155 19.44 -9.60 4.15
CA GLY A 155 18.46 -10.61 4.55
C GLY A 155 17.70 -10.15 5.80
N PHE A 156 17.66 -11.00 6.83
CA PHE A 156 17.04 -10.69 8.13
C PHE A 156 18.07 -10.45 9.24
N ASP A 157 19.32 -10.08 8.87
CA ASP A 157 20.31 -9.68 9.84
C ASP A 157 19.87 -8.40 10.56
N GLY A 158 19.88 -8.44 11.91
CA GLY A 158 19.43 -7.36 12.78
C GLY A 158 20.47 -6.26 13.03
N ARG A 159 21.68 -6.36 12.45
CA ARG A 159 22.71 -5.34 12.61
C ARG A 159 22.38 -4.03 11.90
N ASP A 160 22.99 -2.95 12.31
CA ASP A 160 22.93 -1.71 11.56
C ASP A 160 23.57 -1.86 10.16
N LEU A 161 23.06 -1.11 9.19
CA LEU A 161 23.65 -1.03 7.87
C LEU A 161 24.95 -0.22 7.93
N THR A 162 25.93 -0.64 7.15
CA THR A 162 27.07 0.22 6.85
C THR A 162 26.62 1.41 5.99
N PRO A 163 27.37 2.53 5.97
CA PRO A 163 27.02 3.68 5.12
C PRO A 163 26.82 3.32 3.64
N ALA A 164 27.63 2.41 3.10
CA ALA A 164 27.50 1.96 1.71
C ALA A 164 26.23 1.11 1.48
N GLU A 165 25.89 0.23 2.41
CA GLU A 165 24.66 -0.57 2.34
C GLU A 165 23.41 0.31 2.47
N GLU A 166 23.45 1.30 3.35
CA GLU A 166 22.38 2.26 3.51
C GLU A 166 22.17 3.10 2.22
N GLU A 167 23.26 3.58 1.62
CA GLU A 167 23.19 4.29 0.34
C GLU A 167 22.61 3.41 -0.76
N GLN A 168 23.00 2.14 -0.82
CA GLN A 168 22.50 1.17 -1.77
C GLN A 168 20.99 0.91 -1.57
N MET A 169 20.53 0.75 -0.33
CA MET A 169 19.12 0.58 0.02
C MET A 169 18.30 1.80 -0.38
N LEU A 170 18.72 2.99 0.06
CA LEU A 170 18.03 4.24 -0.26
C LEU A 170 18.02 4.52 -1.77
N GLY A 171 19.10 4.17 -2.48
CA GLY A 171 19.18 4.28 -3.93
C GLY A 171 18.18 3.39 -4.67
N ALA A 172 18.00 2.15 -4.22
CA ALA A 172 16.99 1.22 -4.77
C ALA A 172 15.55 1.72 -4.51
N MET A 173 15.30 2.25 -3.32
CA MET A 173 14.01 2.87 -2.98
C MET A 173 13.77 4.12 -3.83
N GLU A 174 14.76 5.02 -3.94
CA GLU A 174 14.65 6.24 -4.74
C GLU A 174 14.40 5.95 -6.22
N LYS A 175 15.06 4.93 -6.78
CA LYS A 175 14.80 4.47 -8.14
C LYS A 175 13.32 4.12 -8.31
N SER A 176 12.76 3.33 -7.38
CA SER A 176 11.35 2.95 -7.44
C SER A 176 10.40 4.16 -7.35
N LEU A 177 10.72 5.19 -6.52
CA LEU A 177 9.94 6.41 -6.45
C LEU A 177 9.98 7.19 -7.77
N LYS A 178 11.15 7.29 -8.42
CA LYS A 178 11.31 7.92 -9.74
C LYS A 178 10.54 7.21 -10.84
N GLU A 179 10.34 5.91 -10.72
CA GLU A 179 9.67 5.05 -11.69
C GLU A 179 8.18 4.90 -11.43
N GLY A 180 7.59 5.62 -10.49
CA GLY A 180 6.15 5.67 -10.30
C GLY A 180 5.61 4.95 -9.06
N ALA A 181 6.44 4.54 -8.10
CA ALA A 181 5.93 4.15 -6.79
C ALA A 181 5.16 5.30 -6.15
N CYS A 182 4.00 5.01 -5.58
CA CYS A 182 3.10 6.03 -5.02
C CYS A 182 3.44 6.45 -3.59
N GLY A 183 4.55 5.98 -3.04
CA GLY A 183 5.04 6.28 -1.70
C GLY A 183 5.97 5.21 -1.17
N VAL A 184 6.27 5.29 0.13
CA VAL A 184 7.06 4.29 0.84
C VAL A 184 6.22 3.61 1.92
N SER A 185 6.62 2.41 2.34
CA SER A 185 5.99 1.74 3.47
C SER A 185 7.01 1.21 4.47
N LEU A 186 6.65 1.27 5.75
CA LEU A 186 7.44 0.72 6.85
C LEU A 186 6.68 -0.43 7.53
N GLY A 187 7.42 -1.44 8.00
CA GLY A 187 6.90 -2.53 8.81
C GLY A 187 7.80 -2.78 10.01
N LEU A 188 7.44 -2.22 11.17
CA LEU A 188 8.33 -2.15 12.32
C LEU A 188 8.08 -3.24 13.36
N MET A 189 7.11 -4.14 13.12
CA MET A 189 6.77 -5.22 14.07
C MET A 189 7.43 -6.56 13.72
N TYR A 190 8.01 -6.70 12.55
CA TYR A 190 8.62 -7.94 12.04
C TYR A 190 9.95 -7.68 11.34
N GLU A 191 10.72 -8.73 11.15
CA GLU A 191 12.04 -8.67 10.52
C GLU A 191 11.96 -8.24 9.04
N PRO A 192 12.93 -7.47 8.57
CA PRO A 192 14.04 -6.90 9.31
C PRO A 192 13.72 -5.55 9.98
N GLY A 193 12.51 -5.00 9.79
CA GLY A 193 12.09 -3.67 10.29
C GLY A 193 12.09 -3.55 11.81
N LEU A 194 11.98 -4.69 12.52
CA LEU A 194 12.01 -4.74 13.99
C LEU A 194 13.33 -4.20 14.57
N TYR A 195 14.42 -4.36 13.86
CA TYR A 195 15.78 -4.01 14.34
C TYR A 195 16.24 -2.62 13.90
N VAL A 196 15.44 -1.93 13.07
CA VAL A 196 15.84 -0.69 12.41
C VAL A 196 15.93 0.47 13.41
N SER A 197 16.98 1.26 13.33
CA SER A 197 17.17 2.46 14.13
C SER A 197 16.28 3.61 13.68
N ILE A 198 15.96 4.53 14.60
CA ILE A 198 15.20 5.76 14.28
C ILE A 198 15.93 6.59 13.22
N GLU A 199 17.26 6.62 13.24
CA GLU A 199 18.06 7.42 12.30
C GLU A 199 17.95 6.89 10.86
N GLU A 200 17.92 5.57 10.67
CA GLU A 200 17.64 4.97 9.35
C GLU A 200 16.23 5.35 8.88
N LEU A 201 15.22 5.23 9.75
CA LEU A 201 13.84 5.58 9.43
C LEU A 201 13.63 7.06 9.10
N LYS A 202 14.36 7.97 9.78
CA LYS A 202 14.37 9.41 9.44
C LYS A 202 14.89 9.66 8.01
N LYS A 203 15.88 8.89 7.56
CA LYS A 203 16.41 9.02 6.19
C LYS A 203 15.38 8.54 5.16
N VAL A 204 14.66 7.47 5.45
CA VAL A 204 13.56 6.99 4.60
C VAL A 204 12.43 8.02 4.55
N ALA A 205 12.06 8.61 5.68
CA ALA A 205 11.04 9.67 5.73
C ALA A 205 11.45 10.89 4.88
N ARG A 206 12.70 11.36 5.01
CA ARG A 206 13.23 12.46 4.18
C ARG A 206 13.29 12.09 2.70
N LEU A 207 13.54 10.83 2.36
CA LEU A 207 13.50 10.36 0.98
C LEU A 207 12.10 10.54 0.39
N ALA A 208 11.06 10.05 1.06
CA ALA A 208 9.69 10.19 0.59
C ALA A 208 9.23 11.67 0.55
N GLU A 209 9.62 12.49 1.54
CA GLU A 209 9.35 13.94 1.56
C GLU A 209 9.91 14.66 0.32
N ARG A 210 11.11 14.31 -0.14
CA ARG A 210 11.72 14.92 -1.35
C ARG A 210 10.85 14.75 -2.60
N TYR A 211 10.04 13.70 -2.65
CA TYR A 211 9.12 13.42 -3.76
C TYR A 211 7.67 13.86 -3.48
N ASP A 212 7.41 14.51 -2.32
CA ASP A 212 6.05 14.84 -1.83
C ASP A 212 5.11 13.62 -1.81
N LEU A 213 5.64 12.45 -1.49
CA LEU A 213 4.92 11.19 -1.47
C LEU A 213 4.65 10.72 -0.04
N PRO A 214 3.55 10.00 0.21
CA PRO A 214 3.20 9.53 1.55
C PRO A 214 4.10 8.39 2.02
N MET A 215 4.15 8.23 3.35
CA MET A 215 4.72 7.07 4.02
C MET A 215 3.62 6.35 4.81
N THR A 216 3.43 5.05 4.57
CA THR A 216 2.51 4.22 5.34
C THR A 216 3.31 3.39 6.36
N VAL A 217 2.78 3.18 7.55
CA VAL A 217 3.53 2.51 8.61
C VAL A 217 2.71 1.48 9.35
N HIS A 218 3.18 0.23 9.34
CA HIS A 218 2.83 -0.77 10.34
C HIS A 218 3.70 -0.50 11.59
N PRO A 219 3.13 -0.05 12.71
CA PRO A 219 3.90 0.40 13.86
C PRO A 219 4.64 -0.75 14.53
N ARG A 220 5.66 -0.42 15.35
CA ARG A 220 6.48 -1.41 16.07
C ARG A 220 5.71 -2.18 17.14
N ALA A 221 4.58 -1.65 17.62
CA ALA A 221 3.68 -2.32 18.54
C ALA A 221 2.22 -1.91 18.31
N CYS A 222 1.32 -2.91 18.33
CA CYS A 222 -0.14 -2.74 18.24
C CYS A 222 -0.85 -3.17 19.54
N SER A 223 -0.11 -3.37 20.62
CA SER A 223 -0.59 -3.87 21.90
C SER A 223 -0.09 -3.00 23.05
N ALA A 224 -0.88 -2.93 24.11
CA ALA A 224 -0.45 -2.34 25.40
C ALA A 224 0.62 -3.19 26.10
N VAL A 225 0.86 -4.42 25.64
CA VAL A 225 1.90 -5.33 26.11
C VAL A 225 2.66 -5.84 24.92
N SER A 226 3.94 -5.51 24.78
CA SER A 226 4.81 -5.95 23.70
C SER A 226 6.24 -6.09 24.23
N MET A 227 6.98 -7.06 23.71
CA MET A 227 8.39 -7.24 24.04
C MET A 227 9.32 -6.30 23.26
N THR A 228 8.77 -5.51 22.32
CA THR A 228 9.58 -4.55 21.52
C THR A 228 10.00 -3.31 22.29
N TYR A 229 9.35 -3.05 23.44
CA TYR A 229 9.68 -1.94 24.33
C TYR A 229 9.79 -2.44 25.79
N PRO A 230 10.50 -1.72 26.66
CA PRO A 230 10.50 -2.02 28.11
C PRO A 230 9.09 -2.14 28.66
N LEU A 231 8.84 -3.13 29.51
CA LEU A 231 7.52 -3.43 30.06
C LEU A 231 7.00 -2.36 31.04
N LEU A 232 7.91 -1.51 31.58
CA LEU A 232 7.56 -0.43 32.49
C LEU A 232 7.41 0.91 31.73
N GLY A 233 6.45 1.70 32.13
CA GLY A 233 6.19 3.04 31.57
C GLY A 233 4.98 3.10 30.66
N ARG A 234 5.04 3.99 29.66
CA ARG A 234 3.96 4.21 28.69
C ARG A 234 3.69 2.94 27.86
N PRO A 235 2.42 2.60 27.59
CA PRO A 235 2.08 1.42 26.80
C PRO A 235 2.84 1.32 25.47
N PRO A 236 3.37 0.15 25.10
CA PRO A 236 4.14 -0.04 23.88
C PRO A 236 3.50 0.51 22.60
N LEU A 237 2.21 0.34 22.40
CA LEU A 237 1.51 0.88 21.23
C LEU A 237 1.57 2.42 21.15
N LEU A 238 1.55 3.12 22.30
CA LEU A 238 1.67 4.59 22.35
C LEU A 238 3.12 5.04 22.16
N ARG A 239 4.08 4.25 22.65
CA ARG A 239 5.51 4.47 22.37
C ARG A 239 5.83 4.30 20.90
N ALA A 240 5.18 3.35 20.23
CA ALA A 240 5.31 3.19 18.78
C ALA A 240 4.79 4.43 18.02
N LEU A 241 3.75 5.10 18.53
CA LEU A 241 3.32 6.38 17.96
C LEU A 241 4.33 7.51 18.23
N ASP A 242 4.87 7.60 19.45
CA ASP A 242 5.92 8.58 19.79
C ASP A 242 7.13 8.41 18.84
N GLU A 243 7.49 7.17 18.51
CA GLU A 243 8.52 6.85 17.53
C GLU A 243 8.19 7.44 16.15
N LEU A 244 6.95 7.29 15.68
CA LEU A 244 6.53 7.83 14.38
C LEU A 244 6.55 9.36 14.37
N VAL A 245 6.13 10.01 15.45
CA VAL A 245 6.25 11.47 15.63
C VAL A 245 7.72 11.89 15.58
N GLU A 246 8.61 11.13 16.23
CA GLU A 246 10.06 11.44 16.20
C GLU A 246 10.66 11.26 14.80
N ILE A 247 10.27 10.21 14.07
CA ILE A 247 10.74 9.95 12.70
C ILE A 247 10.35 11.07 11.74
N THR A 248 9.15 11.62 11.91
CA THR A 248 8.60 12.66 11.03
C THR A 248 8.87 14.09 11.52
N ARG A 249 9.48 14.24 12.68
CA ARG A 249 9.77 15.56 13.28
C ARG A 249 10.60 16.46 12.35
N GLY A 250 10.09 17.67 12.12
CA GLY A 250 10.75 18.66 11.24
C GLY A 250 10.59 18.38 9.75
N THR A 251 9.71 17.45 9.38
CA THR A 251 9.33 17.18 7.99
C THR A 251 7.89 17.63 7.72
N ARG A 252 7.52 17.76 6.44
CA ARG A 252 6.13 17.92 5.98
C ARG A 252 5.56 16.60 5.47
N MET A 253 6.13 15.48 5.91
CA MET A 253 5.77 14.14 5.53
C MET A 253 4.28 13.84 5.78
N LYS A 254 3.63 13.28 4.78
CA LYS A 254 2.27 12.72 4.92
C LYS A 254 2.38 11.30 5.43
N LEU A 255 2.10 11.11 6.71
CA LEU A 255 2.15 9.80 7.36
C LEU A 255 0.77 9.18 7.43
N GLN A 256 0.64 7.93 6.97
CA GLN A 256 -0.53 7.09 7.20
C GLN A 256 -0.19 6.04 8.25
N TYR A 257 -0.84 6.10 9.40
CA TYR A 257 -0.82 5.02 10.38
C TYR A 257 -1.69 3.87 9.87
N SER A 258 -1.06 2.79 9.45
CA SER A 258 -1.76 1.63 8.89
C SER A 258 -2.54 0.89 9.96
N HIS A 259 -3.74 0.41 9.59
CA HIS A 259 -4.60 -0.46 10.39
C HIS A 259 -4.51 -0.16 11.89
N ALA A 260 -5.18 0.90 12.36
CA ALA A 260 -5.24 1.28 13.78
C ALA A 260 -5.88 0.16 14.64
N ILE A 261 -5.14 -0.93 14.83
CA ILE A 261 -5.57 -2.13 15.55
C ILE A 261 -5.14 -2.08 17.01
N PHE A 262 -5.96 -2.66 17.86
CA PHE A 262 -5.74 -2.76 19.30
C PHE A 262 -5.74 -4.24 19.69
N VAL A 263 -4.57 -4.83 19.78
CA VAL A 263 -4.43 -6.24 20.14
C VAL A 263 -4.65 -6.42 21.64
N GLY A 264 -5.78 -7.06 21.99
CA GLY A 264 -6.18 -7.34 23.35
C GLY A 264 -6.95 -6.19 24.05
N ARG A 265 -7.80 -6.56 25.03
CA ARG A 265 -8.69 -5.64 25.74
C ARG A 265 -7.99 -4.44 26.41
N ARG A 266 -6.76 -4.63 26.90
CA ARG A 266 -5.97 -3.58 27.56
C ARG A 266 -5.57 -2.49 26.56
N SER A 267 -5.30 -2.86 25.33
CA SER A 267 -4.87 -1.93 24.29
C SER A 267 -5.97 -0.98 23.87
N PHE A 268 -7.22 -1.41 23.90
CA PHE A 268 -8.36 -0.56 23.56
C PHE A 268 -8.54 0.66 24.47
N ARG A 269 -8.00 0.61 25.69
CA ARG A 269 -8.00 1.77 26.61
C ARG A 269 -7.12 2.93 26.10
N CYS A 270 -6.21 2.68 25.20
CA CYS A 270 -5.32 3.69 24.61
C CYS A 270 -5.94 4.39 23.38
N LYS A 271 -7.18 4.06 22.98
CA LYS A 271 -7.80 4.53 21.74
C LYS A 271 -7.95 6.06 21.66
N ASP A 272 -8.27 6.69 22.78
CA ASP A 272 -8.54 8.13 22.81
C ASP A 272 -7.22 8.90 22.68
N GLU A 273 -6.19 8.51 23.42
CA GLU A 273 -4.84 9.08 23.31
C GLU A 273 -4.23 8.84 21.90
N LEU A 274 -4.47 7.68 21.30
CA LEU A 274 -4.04 7.40 19.92
C LEU A 274 -4.71 8.37 18.94
N LYS A 275 -5.99 8.65 19.09
CA LYS A 275 -6.69 9.62 18.25
C LYS A 275 -6.11 11.03 18.38
N GLU A 276 -5.83 11.49 19.59
CA GLU A 276 -5.26 12.83 19.82
C GLU A 276 -3.88 13.02 19.17
N ILE A 277 -3.12 11.94 18.97
CA ILE A 277 -1.80 12.02 18.33
C ILE A 277 -1.90 12.00 16.79
N ILE A 278 -2.89 11.29 16.24
CA ILE A 278 -3.04 11.12 14.79
C ILE A 278 -3.77 12.32 14.15
N TYR A 279 -4.65 13.01 14.87
CA TYR A 279 -5.43 14.16 14.40
C TYR A 279 -4.92 15.46 14.96
#